data_a44ac8a7bb15e7d2fb3d472b0b10a750
#
_entry.id   a44ac8a7bb15e7d2fb3d472b0b10a750
#
_cell.length_a   1.000
_cell.length_b   1.000
_cell.length_c   1.000
_cell.angle_alpha   90.00
_cell.angle_beta   90.00
_cell.angle_gamma   90.00
#
_symmetry.space_group_name_H-M   'P 1'
#
loop_
_entity.id
_entity.type
_entity.pdbx_description
1 polymer ?
#
loop_
_entity_poly.entity_id
_entity_poly.type
_entity_poly.pdbx_seq_one_letter_code
_entity_poly.pdbx_strand_id
1 'polypeptide(L)' 'MAVLKVLEILSESPTSWEDATVKGIEKTAESVRNIRSAHVQHQSMTVRDGKVQAFRVNLRVTFEVEG' A
#
# COMPACT_ATOMS: atom_id res chain seq x y z
N MET A 1 1.53 25.83 -6.59
CA MET A 1 1.24 25.22 -5.26
C MET A 1 0.56 23.88 -5.49
N ALA A 2 0.96 22.88 -4.76
CA ALA A 2 0.35 21.55 -4.85
C ALA A 2 -0.50 21.31 -3.60
N VAL A 3 -1.67 20.70 -3.80
CA VAL A 3 -2.49 20.21 -2.70
C VAL A 3 -2.44 18.70 -2.76
N LEU A 4 -2.03 18.11 -1.66
CA LEU A 4 -1.85 16.66 -1.56
C LEU A 4 -2.85 16.08 -0.56
N LYS A 5 -3.32 14.90 -0.87
CA LYS A 5 -4.15 14.11 0.05
C LYS A 5 -3.45 12.79 0.31
N VAL A 6 -3.76 12.22 1.46
CA VAL A 6 -3.21 10.94 1.88
C VAL A 6 -4.36 10.00 2.16
N LEU A 7 -4.25 8.79 1.65
CA LEU A 7 -5.16 7.72 2.02
C LEU A 7 -4.36 6.52 2.52
N GLU A 8 -4.97 5.75 3.39
CA GLU A 8 -4.33 4.57 3.96
C GLU A 8 -4.93 3.33 3.31
N ILE A 9 -4.05 2.41 2.91
CA ILE A 9 -4.47 1.12 2.36
C ILE A 9 -3.75 -0.01 3.07
N LEU A 10 -4.38 -1.17 3.06
CA LEU A 10 -3.78 -2.43 3.50
C LEU A 10 -3.62 -3.30 2.27
N SER A 11 -2.43 -3.86 2.10
CA SER A 11 -2.15 -4.77 1.00
C SER A 11 -1.46 -6.02 1.52
N GLU A 12 -1.78 -7.14 0.93
CA GLU A 12 -1.19 -8.43 1.32
C GLU A 12 -0.60 -9.13 0.12
N SER A 13 0.43 -9.92 0.38
CA SER A 13 1.03 -10.79 -0.63
C SER A 13 1.53 -12.07 0.04
N PRO A 14 1.36 -13.21 -0.58
CA PRO A 14 1.97 -14.45 -0.07
C PRO A 14 3.47 -14.50 -0.31
N THR A 15 4.03 -13.57 -1.08
CA THR A 15 5.42 -13.59 -1.52
C THR A 15 6.34 -12.78 -0.63
N SER A 16 6.01 -11.49 -0.40
CA SER A 16 6.88 -10.59 0.37
C SER A 16 6.18 -9.29 0.68
N TRP A 17 6.75 -8.51 1.61
CA TRP A 17 6.27 -7.15 1.87
C TRP A 17 6.49 -6.24 0.68
N GLU A 18 7.60 -6.41 -0.04
CA GLU A 18 7.88 -5.62 -1.23
C GLU A 18 6.83 -5.86 -2.31
N ASP A 19 6.49 -7.12 -2.52
CA ASP A 19 5.46 -7.48 -3.50
C ASP A 19 4.11 -6.89 -3.09
N ALA A 20 3.76 -6.98 -1.81
CA ALA A 20 2.52 -6.39 -1.29
C ALA A 20 2.49 -4.88 -1.52
N THR A 21 3.63 -4.20 -1.34
CA THR A 21 3.73 -2.76 -1.53
C THR A 21 3.52 -2.39 -3.00
N VAL A 22 4.28 -3.02 -3.90
CA VAL A 22 4.20 -2.70 -5.32
C VAL A 22 2.81 -2.97 -5.87
N LYS A 23 2.26 -4.13 -5.57
CA LYS A 23 0.92 -4.50 -6.05
C LYS A 23 -0.17 -3.64 -5.44
N GLY A 24 -0.01 -3.25 -4.18
CA GLY A 24 -0.94 -2.35 -3.52
C GLY A 24 -1.01 -1.00 -4.21
N ILE A 25 0.15 -0.44 -4.57
CA ILE A 25 0.22 0.83 -5.29
C ILE A 25 -0.38 0.69 -6.69
N GLU A 26 -0.02 -0.36 -7.41
CA GLU A 26 -0.54 -0.58 -8.76
C GLU A 26 -2.06 -0.71 -8.77
N LYS A 27 -2.61 -1.44 -7.80
CA LYS A 27 -4.05 -1.62 -7.70
C LYS A 27 -4.76 -0.31 -7.34
N THR A 28 -4.19 0.44 -6.41
CA THR A 28 -4.74 1.74 -6.00
C THR A 28 -4.71 2.72 -7.17
N ALA A 29 -3.66 2.67 -8.00
CA ALA A 29 -3.53 3.55 -9.15
C ALA A 29 -4.61 3.33 -10.22
N GLU A 30 -5.33 2.20 -10.16
CA GLU A 30 -6.44 1.98 -11.07
C GLU A 30 -7.61 2.93 -10.80
N SER A 31 -7.74 3.42 -9.57
CA SER A 31 -8.85 4.31 -9.20
C SER A 31 -8.41 5.66 -8.65
N VAL A 32 -7.16 5.83 -8.27
CA VAL A 32 -6.64 7.07 -7.73
C VAL A 32 -5.58 7.62 -8.68
N ARG A 33 -5.79 8.86 -9.16
CA ARG A 33 -4.86 9.50 -10.09
C ARG A 33 -3.80 10.30 -9.34
N ASN A 34 -2.67 10.46 -10.00
CA ASN A 34 -1.60 11.35 -9.54
C ASN A 34 -0.99 10.93 -8.21
N ILE A 35 -0.81 9.63 -8.03
CA ILE A 35 -0.06 9.14 -6.87
C ILE A 35 1.38 9.61 -7.01
N ARG A 36 1.89 10.29 -5.97
CA ARG A 36 3.23 10.87 -5.98
C ARG A 36 4.20 10.10 -5.12
N SER A 37 3.74 9.56 -4.00
CA SER A 37 4.59 8.82 -3.09
C SER A 37 3.76 7.89 -2.22
N ALA A 38 4.45 7.01 -1.53
CA ALA A 38 3.83 6.14 -0.55
C ALA A 38 4.81 5.90 0.58
N HIS A 39 4.28 5.75 1.78
CA HIS A 39 5.05 5.49 2.98
C HIS A 39 4.57 4.18 3.58
N VAL A 40 5.49 3.26 3.83
CA VAL A 40 5.18 2.02 4.54
C VAL A 40 5.11 2.35 6.02
N GLN A 41 3.92 2.29 6.58
CA GLN A 41 3.70 2.65 7.98
C GLN A 41 3.94 1.46 8.90
N HIS A 42 3.43 0.29 8.52
CA HIS A 42 3.59 -0.92 9.30
C HIS A 42 3.75 -2.12 8.39
N GLN A 43 4.51 -3.09 8.87
CA GLN A 43 4.63 -4.39 8.24
C GLN A 43 4.19 -5.44 9.25
N SER A 44 3.39 -6.39 8.80
CA SER A 44 2.90 -7.46 9.65
C SER A 44 2.74 -8.72 8.82
N MET A 45 2.35 -9.80 9.47
CA MET A 45 2.16 -11.08 8.81
C MET A 45 0.91 -11.73 9.36
N THR A 46 0.21 -12.46 8.50
CA THR A 46 -0.83 -13.36 8.96
C THR A 46 -0.20 -14.75 9.13
N VAL A 47 -0.63 -15.43 10.15
CA VAL A 47 -0.10 -16.76 10.50
C VAL A 47 -1.25 -17.74 10.55
N ARG A 48 -1.05 -18.90 9.97
CA ARG A 48 -2.02 -19.98 10.02
C ARG A 48 -1.30 -21.29 10.21
N ASP A 49 -1.75 -22.05 11.21
CA ASP A 49 -1.18 -23.35 11.58
C ASP A 49 0.34 -23.26 11.80
N GLY A 50 0.79 -22.18 12.48
CA GLY A 50 2.19 -21.98 12.82
C GLY A 50 3.07 -21.54 11.64
N LYS A 51 2.47 -21.21 10.50
CA LYS A 51 3.21 -20.78 9.30
C LYS A 51 2.75 -19.42 8.84
N VAL A 52 3.68 -18.65 8.31
CA VAL A 52 3.35 -17.35 7.72
C VAL A 52 2.51 -17.59 6.47
N GLN A 53 1.33 -17.00 6.45
CA GLN A 53 0.39 -17.15 5.34
C GLN A 53 0.53 -16.01 4.34
N ALA A 54 0.63 -14.78 4.84
CA ALA A 54 0.75 -13.62 3.99
C ALA A 54 1.56 -12.53 4.68
N PHE A 55 2.19 -11.71 3.87
CA PHE A 55 2.91 -10.51 4.30
C PHE A 55 1.99 -9.33 4.06
N ARG A 56 1.73 -8.54 5.09
CA ARG A 56 0.78 -7.43 5.05
C ARG A 56 1.51 -6.12 5.27
N VAL A 57 1.17 -5.09 4.49
CA VAL A 57 1.70 -3.73 4.68
C VAL A 57 0.55 -2.76 4.85
N ASN A 58 0.77 -1.80 5.74
CA ASN A 58 -0.07 -0.60 5.85
C ASN A 58 0.67 0.50 5.10
N LEU A 59 0.03 1.07 4.09
CA LEU A 59 0.63 2.12 3.26
C LEU A 59 -0.15 3.41 3.41
N ARG A 60 0.57 4.51 3.52
CA ARG A 60 0.00 5.85 3.39
C ARG A 60 0.37 6.35 2.02
N VAL A 61 -0.63 6.48 1.16
CA VAL A 61 -0.43 6.85 -0.24
C VAL A 61 -0.76 8.32 -0.39
N THR A 62 0.19 9.09 -0.92
CA THR A 62 0.04 10.53 -1.13
C THR A 62 -0.24 10.77 -2.60
N PHE A 63 -1.30 11.50 -2.88
CA PHE A 63 -1.65 11.84 -4.26
C PHE A 63 -1.98 13.32 -4.37
N GLU A 64 -1.75 13.86 -5.56
CA GLU A 64 -1.97 15.27 -5.82
C GLU A 64 -3.38 15.50 -6.30
N VAL A 65 -4.05 16.47 -5.68
CA VAL A 65 -5.42 16.83 -6.05
C VAL A 65 -5.37 17.76 -7.26
N GLU A 66 -6.10 17.38 -8.30
CA GLU A 66 -6.25 18.22 -9.47
C GLU A 66 -7.26 19.33 -9.18
N GLY A 67 -7.03 20.45 -9.74
CA GLY A 67 -7.93 21.56 -9.58
C GLY A 67 -7.28 22.88 -9.72
#